data_6fe856cc49451119f866b8c63377c95c
#
_entry.id   6fe856cc49451119f866b8c63377c95c
#
_cell.length_a   1.000
_cell.length_b   1.000
_cell.length_c   1.000
_cell.angle_alpha   90.00
_cell.angle_beta   90.00
_cell.angle_gamma   90.00
#
_symmetry.space_group_name_H-M   'P 1'
#
loop_
_entity.id
_entity.type
_entity.pdbx_description
1 polymer ?
#
loop_
_entity_poly.entity_id
_entity_poly.type
_entity_poly.pdbx_seq_one_letter_code
_entity_poly.pdbx_strand_id
1 'polypeptide(L)'
;MSVGTVWVHAEVAEGSVASITLEMLAKAREISGDVVAVVGGDGDAVAAELGAHGASSVLATGDLGAALPGPSVAGAMAEAIAGGASPVAILFGTTYGGRDIAGRLSVKLDASVITNVVDIADDGGLVGTEPIFGGASLVKTKFTSDKPGIFLIRPKSFEASETGGGAAAVSALAVPDLGATGTAVVTNTFVEQTEGPKLDEAAVVVSGGRGMGEAENYELVEQLASALKAAPGASRAIVDAGWVPYSYQVGQTGKVVKPDVYIAAGISGATQHLVGKKGSKTIIAINKDAEAPIFGVADLGIVGDVHKVLPQLLEALAAR
;
A
#
# COMPACT_ATOMS: atom_id res chain seq x y z
N MET A 1 7.79 26.69 3.21
CA MET A 1 6.53 27.36 3.65
C MET A 1 5.51 26.24 3.83
N SER A 2 4.72 26.25 4.90
CA SER A 2 3.69 25.23 5.10
C SER A 2 2.51 25.54 4.18
N VAL A 3 2.04 24.55 3.43
CA VAL A 3 0.76 24.65 2.73
C VAL A 3 -0.39 24.65 3.76
N GLY A 4 -1.61 24.92 3.37
CA GLY A 4 -2.78 24.83 4.24
C GLY A 4 -3.04 23.42 4.75
N THR A 5 -4.21 23.16 5.32
CA THR A 5 -4.62 21.86 5.88
C THR A 5 -4.53 20.73 4.85
N VAL A 6 -3.90 19.62 5.23
CA VAL A 6 -3.83 18.40 4.44
C VAL A 6 -4.67 17.30 5.09
N TRP A 7 -5.57 16.69 4.34
CA TRP A 7 -6.32 15.52 4.80
C TRP A 7 -5.64 14.24 4.39
N VAL A 8 -5.56 13.29 5.31
CA VAL A 8 -5.04 11.93 5.06
C VAL A 8 -6.15 10.93 5.34
N HIS A 9 -6.60 10.21 4.33
CA HIS A 9 -7.51 9.10 4.55
C HIS A 9 -6.79 7.99 5.32
N ALA A 10 -7.25 7.72 6.53
CA ALA A 10 -6.68 6.71 7.40
C ALA A 10 -7.38 5.37 7.18
N GLU A 11 -6.64 4.41 6.63
CA GLU A 11 -7.08 3.03 6.53
C GLU A 11 -6.80 2.30 7.84
N VAL A 12 -7.80 1.57 8.32
CA VAL A 12 -7.72 0.75 9.54
C VAL A 12 -7.94 -0.72 9.15
N ALA A 13 -7.03 -1.57 9.56
CA ALA A 13 -7.11 -3.01 9.34
C ALA A 13 -6.86 -3.74 10.66
N GLU A 14 -7.75 -4.67 11.02
CA GLU A 14 -7.62 -5.49 12.23
C GLU A 14 -7.43 -4.65 13.53
N GLY A 15 -8.05 -3.46 13.57
CA GLY A 15 -7.99 -2.57 14.74
C GLY A 15 -6.74 -1.71 14.85
N SER A 16 -5.84 -1.74 13.86
CA SER A 16 -4.62 -0.93 13.78
C SER A 16 -4.62 -0.05 12.55
N VAL A 17 -3.86 1.02 12.58
CA VAL A 17 -3.68 1.91 11.42
C VAL A 17 -2.79 1.22 10.38
N ALA A 18 -3.24 1.18 9.13
CA ALA A 18 -2.48 0.57 8.05
C ALA A 18 -1.17 1.34 7.76
N SER A 19 -0.09 0.62 7.43
CA SER A 19 1.24 1.20 7.19
C SER A 19 1.24 2.34 6.17
N ILE A 20 0.43 2.23 5.12
CA ILE A 20 0.30 3.31 4.10
C ILE A 20 -0.22 4.61 4.70
N THR A 21 -1.11 4.56 5.70
CA THR A 21 -1.59 5.75 6.40
C THR A 21 -0.46 6.42 7.16
N LEU A 22 0.35 5.64 7.89
CA LEU A 22 1.49 6.16 8.65
C LEU A 22 2.55 6.79 7.73
N GLU A 23 2.79 6.18 6.57
CA GLU A 23 3.63 6.73 5.50
C GLU A 23 3.09 8.08 4.99
N MET A 24 1.79 8.16 4.72
CA MET A 24 1.14 9.39 4.24
C MET A 24 1.13 10.49 5.30
N LEU A 25 0.97 10.16 6.59
CA LEU A 25 1.07 11.12 7.69
C LEU A 25 2.49 11.70 7.78
N ALA A 26 3.53 10.86 7.64
CA ALA A 26 4.91 11.33 7.62
C ALA A 26 5.13 12.36 6.49
N LYS A 27 4.66 12.06 5.27
CA LYS A 27 4.77 12.98 4.13
C LYS A 27 3.92 14.24 4.28
N ALA A 28 2.70 14.10 4.80
CA ALA A 28 1.80 15.24 5.01
C ALA A 28 2.42 16.29 5.94
N ARG A 29 3.12 15.85 7.00
CA ARG A 29 3.82 16.75 7.95
C ARG A 29 5.00 17.50 7.34
N GLU A 30 5.66 16.93 6.33
CA GLU A 30 6.74 17.63 5.63
C GLU A 30 6.24 18.82 4.83
N ILE A 31 5.00 18.75 4.33
CA ILE A 31 4.42 19.78 3.46
C ILE A 31 3.44 20.69 4.19
N SER A 32 2.84 20.25 5.31
CA SER A 32 1.85 21.00 6.08
C SER A 32 2.12 20.94 7.57
N GLY A 33 1.82 22.05 8.27
CA GLY A 33 1.78 22.09 9.73
C GLY A 33 0.43 21.68 10.33
N ASP A 34 -0.59 21.42 9.50
CA ASP A 34 -1.94 21.02 9.91
C ASP A 34 -2.38 19.80 9.12
N VAL A 35 -2.31 18.62 9.74
CA VAL A 35 -2.61 17.32 9.14
C VAL A 35 -3.81 16.70 9.84
N VAL A 36 -4.90 16.51 9.12
CA VAL A 36 -6.14 15.92 9.61
C VAL A 36 -6.28 14.51 9.08
N ALA A 37 -6.40 13.52 9.95
CA ALA A 37 -6.72 12.16 9.56
C ALA A 37 -8.23 11.98 9.38
N VAL A 38 -8.66 11.31 8.32
CA VAL A 38 -10.08 11.01 8.04
C VAL A 38 -10.28 9.50 8.14
N VAL A 39 -11.10 9.06 9.10
CA VAL A 39 -11.36 7.66 9.44
C VAL A 39 -12.78 7.28 9.03
N GLY A 40 -12.92 6.24 8.23
CA GLY A 40 -14.20 5.59 7.94
C GLY A 40 -14.51 4.52 9.00
N GLY A 41 -14.87 4.94 10.21
CA GLY A 41 -15.09 4.06 11.35
C GLY A 41 -14.90 4.77 12.68
N ASP A 42 -14.62 4.00 13.73
CA ASP A 42 -14.35 4.52 15.09
C ASP A 42 -12.98 5.22 15.13
N GLY A 43 -12.99 6.54 15.25
CA GLY A 43 -11.79 7.36 15.34
C GLY A 43 -11.07 7.25 16.68
N ASP A 44 -11.80 7.04 17.79
CA ASP A 44 -11.22 6.97 19.12
C ASP A 44 -10.28 5.76 19.27
N ALA A 45 -10.63 4.65 18.61
CA ALA A 45 -9.82 3.44 18.63
C ALA A 45 -8.40 3.63 18.06
N VAL A 46 -8.20 4.58 17.15
CA VAL A 46 -6.92 4.82 16.44
C VAL A 46 -6.34 6.22 16.69
N ALA A 47 -7.00 7.05 17.47
CA ALA A 47 -6.59 8.43 17.73
C ALA A 47 -5.18 8.54 18.35
N ALA A 48 -4.81 7.60 19.23
CA ALA A 48 -3.50 7.59 19.86
C ALA A 48 -2.39 7.31 18.83
N GLU A 49 -2.58 6.31 17.96
CA GLU A 49 -1.63 5.94 16.93
C GLU A 49 -1.50 7.05 15.86
N LEU A 50 -2.63 7.58 15.40
CA LEU A 50 -2.65 8.69 14.44
C LEU A 50 -1.95 9.94 14.99
N GLY A 51 -2.21 10.29 16.26
CA GLY A 51 -1.57 11.42 16.92
C GLY A 51 -0.07 11.21 17.15
N ALA A 52 0.35 10.01 17.55
CA ALA A 52 1.77 9.66 17.68
C ALA A 52 2.52 9.84 16.34
N HIS A 53 1.84 9.64 15.22
CA HIS A 53 2.38 9.85 13.87
C HIS A 53 2.09 11.25 13.30
N GLY A 54 1.53 12.16 14.12
CA GLY A 54 1.45 13.60 13.85
C GLY A 54 0.18 14.07 13.14
N ALA A 55 -0.91 13.33 13.23
CA ALA A 55 -2.21 13.89 12.96
C ALA A 55 -2.55 14.94 14.04
N SER A 56 -2.90 16.16 13.63
CA SER A 56 -3.34 17.23 14.55
C SER A 56 -4.74 16.96 15.08
N SER A 57 -5.59 16.35 14.26
CA SER A 57 -6.95 15.95 14.62
C SER A 57 -7.44 14.79 13.75
N VAL A 58 -8.52 14.17 14.16
CA VAL A 58 -9.19 13.08 13.47
C VAL A 58 -10.64 13.46 13.17
N LEU A 59 -11.06 13.28 11.93
CA LEU A 59 -12.46 13.31 11.51
C LEU A 59 -12.93 11.87 11.31
N ALA A 60 -13.94 11.43 12.05
CA ALA A 60 -14.39 10.05 12.05
C ALA A 60 -15.89 9.95 11.74
N THR A 61 -16.25 9.02 10.84
CA THR A 61 -17.67 8.78 10.52
C THR A 61 -18.43 8.07 11.63
N GLY A 62 -17.71 7.48 12.60
CA GLY A 62 -18.30 6.51 13.52
C GLY A 62 -18.58 5.18 12.84
N ASP A 63 -19.25 4.29 13.54
CA ASP A 63 -19.59 2.95 13.02
C ASP A 63 -20.48 3.06 11.78
N LEU A 64 -20.01 2.53 10.68
CA LEU A 64 -20.75 2.46 9.41
C LEU A 64 -21.68 1.23 9.33
N GLY A 65 -21.64 0.35 10.32
CA GLY A 65 -22.41 -0.90 10.31
C GLY A 65 -22.11 -1.73 9.06
N ALA A 66 -23.15 -2.06 8.31
CA ALA A 66 -23.04 -2.79 7.05
C ALA A 66 -22.85 -1.89 5.82
N ALA A 67 -22.80 -0.57 5.97
CA ALA A 67 -22.63 0.33 4.81
C ALA A 67 -21.25 0.19 4.19
N LEU A 68 -21.18 0.33 2.84
CA LEU A 68 -19.89 0.37 2.14
C LEU A 68 -19.10 1.62 2.54
N PRO A 69 -17.82 1.48 2.95
CA PRO A 69 -16.99 2.64 3.31
C PRO A 69 -16.83 3.65 2.18
N GLY A 70 -16.68 3.19 0.95
CA GLY A 70 -16.44 4.04 -0.21
C GLY A 70 -17.45 5.17 -0.40
N PRO A 71 -18.75 4.87 -0.58
CA PRO A 71 -19.81 5.89 -0.68
C PRO A 71 -19.90 6.76 0.58
N SER A 72 -19.81 6.14 1.76
CA SER A 72 -20.00 6.80 3.06
C SER A 72 -18.91 7.83 3.33
N VAL A 73 -17.64 7.44 3.24
CA VAL A 73 -16.51 8.33 3.51
C VAL A 73 -16.40 9.43 2.44
N ALA A 74 -16.55 9.08 1.16
CA ALA A 74 -16.52 10.08 0.08
C ALA A 74 -17.68 11.09 0.20
N GLY A 75 -18.87 10.63 0.61
CA GLY A 75 -20.02 11.50 0.89
C GLY A 75 -19.76 12.44 2.04
N ALA A 76 -19.26 11.91 3.15
CA ALA A 76 -18.98 12.67 4.36
C ALA A 76 -17.88 13.73 4.14
N MET A 77 -16.80 13.36 3.43
CA MET A 77 -15.74 14.32 3.06
C MET A 77 -16.25 15.43 2.15
N ALA A 78 -17.06 15.11 1.15
CA ALA A 78 -17.63 16.09 0.24
C ALA A 78 -18.58 17.06 0.97
N GLU A 79 -19.41 16.56 1.90
CA GLU A 79 -20.33 17.37 2.71
C GLU A 79 -19.56 18.31 3.64
N ALA A 80 -18.50 17.83 4.29
CA ALA A 80 -17.65 18.65 5.14
C ALA A 80 -16.97 19.79 4.34
N ILE A 81 -16.51 19.51 3.12
CA ILE A 81 -15.91 20.52 2.24
C ILE A 81 -16.98 21.53 1.79
N ALA A 82 -18.18 21.07 1.43
CA ALA A 82 -19.30 21.95 1.12
C ALA A 82 -19.73 22.82 2.32
N GLY A 83 -19.56 22.29 3.54
CA GLY A 83 -19.81 22.98 4.80
C GLY A 83 -18.70 23.96 5.22
N GLY A 84 -17.64 24.12 4.42
CA GLY A 84 -16.60 25.12 4.64
C GLY A 84 -15.22 24.58 5.05
N ALA A 85 -15.06 23.26 5.19
CA ALA A 85 -13.72 22.68 5.33
C ALA A 85 -12.93 22.89 4.02
N SER A 86 -11.68 23.30 4.14
CA SER A 86 -10.88 23.73 2.97
C SER A 86 -9.49 23.06 2.94
N PRO A 87 -9.42 21.72 2.84
CA PRO A 87 -8.12 21.07 2.66
C PRO A 87 -7.52 21.49 1.31
N VAL A 88 -6.21 21.77 1.29
CA VAL A 88 -5.50 22.07 0.04
C VAL A 88 -5.12 20.78 -0.69
N ALA A 89 -4.97 19.68 0.04
CA ALA A 89 -4.71 18.36 -0.51
C ALA A 89 -5.40 17.26 0.30
N ILE A 90 -5.70 16.15 -0.37
CA ILE A 90 -6.29 14.96 0.21
C ILE A 90 -5.48 13.76 -0.27
N LEU A 91 -4.89 13.03 0.66
CA LEU A 91 -4.03 11.88 0.38
C LEU A 91 -4.79 10.58 0.64
N PHE A 92 -4.73 9.67 -0.32
CA PHE A 92 -5.26 8.31 -0.23
C PHE A 92 -4.17 7.31 -0.58
N GLY A 93 -4.17 6.14 0.06
CA GLY A 93 -3.36 5.02 -0.41
C GLY A 93 -3.86 4.47 -1.75
N THR A 94 -2.97 3.96 -2.60
CA THR A 94 -3.36 3.26 -3.85
C THR A 94 -3.87 1.85 -3.55
N THR A 95 -4.70 1.71 -2.54
CA THR A 95 -5.43 0.51 -2.12
C THR A 95 -6.77 0.42 -2.82
N TYR A 96 -7.50 -0.67 -2.63
CA TYR A 96 -8.86 -0.78 -3.17
C TYR A 96 -9.80 0.25 -2.55
N GLY A 97 -9.73 0.39 -1.20
CA GLY A 97 -10.54 1.38 -0.46
C GLY A 97 -10.19 2.81 -0.85
N GLY A 98 -8.91 3.16 -0.83
CA GLY A 98 -8.44 4.49 -1.19
C GLY A 98 -8.82 4.90 -2.61
N ARG A 99 -8.72 3.99 -3.58
CA ARG A 99 -9.15 4.24 -4.98
C ARG A 99 -10.64 4.46 -5.11
N ASP A 100 -11.46 3.65 -4.41
CA ASP A 100 -12.92 3.79 -4.46
C ASP A 100 -13.36 5.12 -3.87
N ILE A 101 -12.82 5.50 -2.71
CA ILE A 101 -13.13 6.78 -2.05
C ILE A 101 -12.65 7.95 -2.90
N ALA A 102 -11.39 7.93 -3.35
CA ALA A 102 -10.81 9.01 -4.15
C ALA A 102 -11.56 9.24 -5.46
N GLY A 103 -11.94 8.15 -6.17
CA GLY A 103 -12.70 8.24 -7.40
C GLY A 103 -14.09 8.85 -7.19
N ARG A 104 -14.80 8.45 -6.13
CA ARG A 104 -16.10 9.03 -5.78
C ARG A 104 -16.00 10.49 -5.35
N LEU A 105 -14.99 10.81 -4.54
CA LEU A 105 -14.76 12.16 -4.05
C LEU A 105 -14.39 13.11 -5.19
N SER A 106 -13.56 12.68 -6.12
CA SER A 106 -13.16 13.41 -7.32
C SER A 106 -14.39 13.89 -8.12
N VAL A 107 -15.36 12.99 -8.35
CA VAL A 107 -16.61 13.34 -9.04
C VAL A 107 -17.46 14.32 -8.22
N LYS A 108 -17.58 14.10 -6.89
CA LYS A 108 -18.39 14.98 -6.03
C LYS A 108 -17.81 16.40 -5.93
N LEU A 109 -16.50 16.55 -5.96
CA LEU A 109 -15.81 17.83 -5.89
C LEU A 109 -15.51 18.42 -7.28
N ASP A 110 -15.75 17.67 -8.36
CA ASP A 110 -15.26 17.99 -9.70
C ASP A 110 -13.77 18.35 -9.67
N ALA A 111 -12.98 17.52 -8.98
CA ALA A 111 -11.55 17.70 -8.73
C ALA A 111 -10.73 16.60 -9.42
N SER A 112 -9.55 16.96 -9.92
CA SER A 112 -8.64 16.00 -10.58
C SER A 112 -7.89 15.16 -9.55
N VAL A 113 -7.48 13.96 -9.99
CA VAL A 113 -6.68 13.01 -9.18
C VAL A 113 -5.34 12.77 -9.86
N ILE A 114 -4.25 12.91 -9.11
CA ILE A 114 -2.92 12.44 -9.53
C ILE A 114 -2.70 11.06 -8.90
N THR A 115 -2.42 10.05 -9.72
CA THR A 115 -2.37 8.65 -9.31
C THR A 115 -0.94 8.11 -9.28
N ASN A 116 -0.71 7.00 -8.56
CA ASN A 116 0.59 6.32 -8.50
C ASN A 116 1.74 7.24 -8.03
N VAL A 117 1.43 8.17 -7.14
CA VAL A 117 2.36 9.18 -6.63
C VAL A 117 3.39 8.54 -5.70
N VAL A 118 4.65 8.85 -5.92
CA VAL A 118 5.77 8.36 -5.08
C VAL A 118 6.45 9.49 -4.31
N ASP A 119 6.15 10.75 -4.63
CA ASP A 119 6.61 11.91 -3.87
C ASP A 119 5.66 13.10 -4.08
N ILE A 120 5.57 13.97 -3.09
CA ILE A 120 4.85 15.24 -3.14
C ILE A 120 5.79 16.33 -2.64
N ALA A 121 5.90 17.42 -3.38
CA ALA A 121 6.68 18.59 -3.00
C ALA A 121 5.89 19.88 -3.19
N ASP A 122 6.24 20.92 -2.44
CA ASP A 122 5.76 22.28 -2.71
C ASP A 122 6.79 22.99 -3.63
N ASP A 123 6.37 23.21 -4.87
CA ASP A 123 7.16 23.93 -5.88
C ASP A 123 6.26 25.01 -6.51
N GLY A 124 5.96 26.04 -5.72
CA GLY A 124 4.96 27.06 -6.05
C GLY A 124 3.55 26.46 -6.22
N GLY A 125 3.21 25.52 -5.36
CA GLY A 125 2.04 24.66 -5.28
C GLY A 125 2.41 23.18 -5.24
N LEU A 126 1.46 22.35 -4.84
CA LEU A 126 1.70 20.92 -4.68
C LEU A 126 1.92 20.21 -6.01
N VAL A 127 3.05 19.52 -6.10
CA VAL A 127 3.50 18.74 -7.26
C VAL A 127 3.62 17.28 -6.87
N GLY A 128 2.89 16.40 -7.54
CA GLY A 128 3.05 14.95 -7.43
C GLY A 128 4.14 14.43 -8.38
N THR A 129 4.96 13.50 -7.92
CA THR A 129 5.93 12.77 -8.77
C THR A 129 5.42 11.36 -9.02
N GLU A 130 5.34 10.98 -10.29
CA GLU A 130 4.80 9.70 -10.76
C GLU A 130 5.83 8.92 -11.57
N PRO A 131 6.11 7.65 -11.23
CA PRO A 131 6.95 6.79 -12.06
C PRO A 131 6.16 6.26 -13.26
N ILE A 132 6.70 6.43 -14.46
CA ILE A 132 6.16 5.91 -15.72
C ILE A 132 7.14 4.95 -16.38
N PHE A 133 6.68 4.15 -17.35
CA PHE A 133 7.48 3.13 -18.05
C PHE A 133 8.21 2.18 -17.10
N GLY A 134 7.50 1.64 -16.11
CA GLY A 134 8.09 0.73 -15.11
C GLY A 134 9.08 1.43 -14.15
N GLY A 135 9.04 2.77 -14.08
CA GLY A 135 9.92 3.58 -13.26
C GLY A 135 11.24 3.99 -13.95
N ALA A 136 11.30 3.84 -15.27
CA ALA A 136 12.44 4.33 -16.08
C ALA A 136 12.45 5.87 -16.19
N SER A 137 11.28 6.50 -16.03
CA SER A 137 11.12 7.95 -16.04
C SER A 137 10.21 8.41 -14.91
N LEU A 138 10.44 9.63 -14.43
CA LEU A 138 9.61 10.29 -13.45
C LEU A 138 8.93 11.50 -14.10
N VAL A 139 7.62 11.64 -13.90
CA VAL A 139 6.85 12.81 -14.33
C VAL A 139 6.45 13.60 -13.09
N LYS A 140 6.57 14.91 -13.18
CA LYS A 140 6.05 15.84 -12.18
C LYS A 140 4.77 16.47 -12.69
N THR A 141 3.70 16.30 -11.93
CA THR A 141 2.35 16.75 -12.28
C THR A 141 1.85 17.74 -11.23
N LYS A 142 1.26 18.84 -11.67
CA LYS A 142 0.70 19.90 -10.81
C LYS A 142 -0.75 20.14 -11.16
N PHE A 143 -1.57 20.41 -10.14
CA PHE A 143 -2.94 20.88 -10.36
C PHE A 143 -2.95 22.34 -10.83
N THR A 144 -3.87 22.64 -11.74
CA THR A 144 -4.08 23.99 -12.28
C THR A 144 -5.39 24.62 -11.79
N SER A 145 -6.19 23.92 -10.98
CA SER A 145 -7.44 24.41 -10.38
C SER A 145 -7.24 24.81 -8.92
N ASP A 146 -8.14 25.64 -8.41
CA ASP A 146 -8.20 26.05 -7.00
C ASP A 146 -8.90 25.01 -6.10
N LYS A 147 -9.26 23.85 -6.65
CA LYS A 147 -9.88 22.75 -5.91
C LYS A 147 -8.83 21.96 -5.16
N PRO A 148 -9.23 21.23 -4.08
CA PRO A 148 -8.30 20.36 -3.37
C PRO A 148 -7.59 19.38 -4.32
N GLY A 149 -6.27 19.27 -4.18
CA GLY A 149 -5.50 18.27 -4.92
C GLY A 149 -5.73 16.87 -4.34
N ILE A 150 -6.21 15.92 -5.12
CA ILE A 150 -6.39 14.54 -4.69
C ILE A 150 -5.20 13.71 -5.18
N PHE A 151 -4.50 13.08 -4.24
CA PHE A 151 -3.34 12.24 -4.54
C PHE A 151 -3.58 10.79 -4.13
N LEU A 152 -3.33 9.84 -5.03
CA LEU A 152 -3.25 8.42 -4.74
C LEU A 152 -1.79 8.00 -4.58
N ILE A 153 -1.39 7.77 -3.34
CA ILE A 153 -0.02 7.48 -2.93
C ILE A 153 0.27 5.98 -3.09
N ARG A 154 1.37 5.68 -3.74
CA ARG A 154 1.86 4.32 -3.87
C ARG A 154 2.40 3.83 -2.52
N PRO A 155 2.01 2.64 -2.03
CA PRO A 155 2.58 2.07 -0.81
C PRO A 155 4.11 1.95 -0.88
N LYS A 156 4.76 2.08 0.27
CA LYS A 156 6.22 2.02 0.44
C LYS A 156 6.99 3.15 -0.24
N SER A 157 6.31 4.29 -0.49
CA SER A 157 6.93 5.49 -1.05
C SER A 157 7.59 6.35 0.02
N PHE A 158 7.08 6.34 1.24
CA PHE A 158 7.60 7.12 2.37
C PHE A 158 7.97 6.22 3.54
N GLU A 159 8.80 6.71 4.44
CA GLU A 159 9.11 6.05 5.69
C GLU A 159 8.18 6.61 6.79
N ALA A 160 7.45 5.71 7.45
CA ALA A 160 6.64 6.09 8.60
C ALA A 160 7.57 6.48 9.77
N SER A 161 7.23 7.53 10.48
CA SER A 161 7.97 7.98 11.64
C SER A 161 7.05 8.57 12.69
N GLU A 162 7.28 8.22 13.95
CA GLU A 162 6.59 8.82 15.08
C GLU A 162 7.14 10.20 15.41
N THR A 163 6.27 11.06 15.92
CA THR A 163 6.62 12.39 16.43
C THR A 163 6.64 12.42 17.95
N GLY A 164 6.13 11.37 18.60
CA GLY A 164 5.89 11.35 20.04
C GLY A 164 4.69 12.21 20.48
N GLY A 165 3.79 12.57 19.55
CA GLY A 165 2.55 13.29 19.85
C GLY A 165 1.60 12.45 20.69
N GLY A 166 0.71 13.14 21.45
CA GLY A 166 -0.40 12.51 22.16
C GLY A 166 -1.54 12.09 21.23
N ALA A 167 -2.60 11.50 21.79
CA ALA A 167 -3.80 11.16 21.04
C ALA A 167 -4.39 12.41 20.35
N ALA A 168 -4.70 12.28 19.07
CA ALA A 168 -5.33 13.35 18.29
C ALA A 168 -6.79 13.56 18.72
N ALA A 169 -7.25 14.80 18.72
CA ALA A 169 -8.65 15.12 19.05
C ALA A 169 -9.58 14.57 17.97
N VAL A 170 -10.59 13.81 18.37
CA VAL A 170 -11.56 13.20 17.45
C VAL A 170 -12.79 14.09 17.33
N SER A 171 -13.24 14.32 16.11
CA SER A 171 -14.47 15.02 15.80
C SER A 171 -15.33 14.20 14.85
N ALA A 172 -16.64 14.32 14.97
CA ALA A 172 -17.57 13.60 14.12
C ALA A 172 -17.55 14.14 12.67
N LEU A 173 -17.51 13.22 11.72
CA LEU A 173 -17.68 13.47 10.29
C LEU A 173 -19.02 12.87 9.85
N ALA A 174 -20.03 13.73 9.69
CA ALA A 174 -21.38 13.27 9.40
C ALA A 174 -21.48 12.66 8.01
N VAL A 175 -22.06 11.46 7.92
CA VAL A 175 -22.38 10.82 6.64
C VAL A 175 -23.74 11.36 6.17
N PRO A 176 -23.82 12.00 5.00
CA PRO A 176 -25.08 12.49 4.45
C PRO A 176 -25.96 11.35 3.94
N ASP A 177 -27.18 11.68 3.57
CA ASP A 177 -28.00 10.75 2.77
C ASP A 177 -27.32 10.46 1.41
N LEU A 178 -27.00 9.21 1.20
CA LEU A 178 -26.27 8.75 0.01
C LEU A 178 -27.22 8.35 -1.13
N GLY A 179 -28.54 8.38 -0.91
CA GLY A 179 -29.54 7.97 -1.90
C GLY A 179 -29.26 6.56 -2.44
N ALA A 180 -29.38 6.38 -3.74
CA ALA A 180 -29.17 5.08 -4.40
C ALA A 180 -27.72 4.52 -4.22
N THR A 181 -26.72 5.36 -4.01
CA THR A 181 -25.34 4.91 -3.81
C THR A 181 -25.10 4.29 -2.43
N GLY A 182 -25.99 4.52 -1.47
CA GLY A 182 -25.94 3.95 -0.12
C GLY A 182 -26.71 2.63 0.03
N THR A 183 -27.29 2.10 -1.04
CA THR A 183 -28.13 0.88 -0.95
C THR A 183 -27.33 -0.41 -0.93
N ALA A 184 -26.10 -0.42 -1.40
CA ALA A 184 -25.22 -1.58 -1.35
C ALA A 184 -24.65 -1.76 0.06
N VAL A 185 -24.65 -3.00 0.53
CA VAL A 185 -24.20 -3.35 1.89
C VAL A 185 -23.21 -4.50 1.88
N VAL A 186 -22.32 -4.51 2.87
CA VAL A 186 -21.42 -5.63 3.15
C VAL A 186 -22.23 -6.71 3.84
N THR A 187 -22.43 -7.86 3.19
CA THR A 187 -23.16 -8.99 3.76
C THR A 187 -22.25 -9.93 4.54
N ASN A 188 -20.98 -10.01 4.15
CA ASN A 188 -19.98 -10.83 4.83
C ASN A 188 -18.57 -10.34 4.51
N THR A 189 -17.63 -10.52 5.45
CA THR A 189 -16.21 -10.24 5.30
C THR A 189 -15.43 -11.51 5.61
N PHE A 190 -14.60 -11.94 4.67
CA PHE A 190 -13.69 -13.07 4.86
C PHE A 190 -12.29 -12.53 5.05
N VAL A 191 -11.70 -12.85 6.20
CA VAL A 191 -10.29 -12.56 6.49
C VAL A 191 -9.52 -13.86 6.28
N GLU A 192 -8.66 -13.87 5.29
CA GLU A 192 -7.73 -14.99 5.07
C GLU A 192 -6.66 -14.96 6.17
N GLN A 193 -6.64 -15.99 7.00
CA GLN A 193 -5.60 -16.14 8.01
C GLN A 193 -4.34 -16.68 7.34
N THR A 194 -3.29 -15.89 7.33
CA THR A 194 -1.95 -16.30 6.89
C THR A 194 -1.06 -16.53 8.10
N GLU A 195 -0.36 -17.66 8.13
CA GLU A 195 0.68 -17.89 9.14
C GLU A 195 1.93 -17.06 8.80
N GLY A 196 2.51 -16.41 9.80
CA GLY A 196 3.74 -15.62 9.65
C GLY A 196 3.52 -14.13 9.35
N PRO A 197 4.59 -13.41 8.99
CA PRO A 197 4.53 -11.97 8.76
C PRO A 197 3.72 -11.62 7.50
N LYS A 198 2.99 -10.50 7.53
CA LYS A 198 2.26 -10.00 6.37
C LYS A 198 3.24 -9.66 5.25
N LEU A 199 2.89 -10.02 4.02
CA LEU A 199 3.76 -9.88 2.84
C LEU A 199 4.29 -8.44 2.63
N ASP A 200 3.47 -7.46 2.89
CA ASP A 200 3.78 -6.03 2.71
C ASP A 200 4.55 -5.41 3.90
N GLU A 201 4.67 -6.14 5.03
CA GLU A 201 5.35 -5.67 6.24
C GLU A 201 6.64 -6.46 6.54
N ALA A 202 6.82 -7.60 5.86
CA ALA A 202 7.91 -8.51 6.12
C ALA A 202 9.30 -7.92 5.77
N ALA A 203 10.27 -8.10 6.68
CA ALA A 203 11.66 -7.74 6.43
C ALA A 203 12.33 -8.66 5.41
N VAL A 204 11.87 -9.91 5.31
CA VAL A 204 12.35 -10.87 4.31
C VAL A 204 11.15 -11.45 3.57
N VAL A 205 11.26 -11.52 2.25
CA VAL A 205 10.25 -12.12 1.38
C VAL A 205 10.88 -13.21 0.52
N VAL A 206 10.27 -14.40 0.51
CA VAL A 206 10.64 -15.49 -0.39
C VAL A 206 9.52 -15.69 -1.40
N SER A 207 9.78 -15.43 -2.68
CA SER A 207 8.77 -15.48 -3.73
C SER A 207 9.03 -16.57 -4.75
N GLY A 208 7.98 -17.33 -5.06
CA GLY A 208 7.98 -18.33 -6.12
C GLY A 208 7.41 -17.83 -7.45
N GLY A 209 7.92 -18.36 -8.54
CA GLY A 209 7.42 -18.10 -9.89
C GLY A 209 7.12 -19.38 -10.66
N ARG A 210 6.77 -19.23 -11.94
CA ARG A 210 6.45 -20.38 -12.80
C ARG A 210 7.61 -21.38 -12.94
N GLY A 211 8.85 -20.96 -12.67
CA GLY A 211 10.02 -21.84 -12.65
C GLY A 211 9.99 -22.90 -11.54
N MET A 212 9.04 -22.82 -10.59
CA MET A 212 8.75 -23.90 -9.63
C MET A 212 8.11 -25.14 -10.28
N GLY A 213 7.62 -25.02 -11.53
CA GLY A 213 7.10 -26.15 -12.32
C GLY A 213 5.64 -26.47 -12.03
N GLU A 214 5.31 -26.90 -10.83
CA GLU A 214 3.99 -27.35 -10.39
C GLU A 214 3.60 -26.73 -9.05
N ALA A 215 2.29 -26.77 -8.70
CA ALA A 215 1.76 -26.16 -7.49
C ALA A 215 2.37 -26.75 -6.21
N GLU A 216 2.54 -28.06 -6.18
CA GLU A 216 3.09 -28.80 -5.04
C GLU A 216 4.52 -28.36 -4.69
N ASN A 217 5.30 -27.97 -5.69
CA ASN A 217 6.68 -27.50 -5.48
C ASN A 217 6.77 -26.13 -4.79
N TYR A 218 5.65 -25.41 -4.71
CA TYR A 218 5.61 -24.13 -3.98
C TYR A 218 5.87 -24.32 -2.50
N GLU A 219 5.65 -25.51 -1.96
CA GLU A 219 6.00 -25.89 -0.57
C GLU A 219 7.47 -25.57 -0.24
N LEU A 220 8.39 -25.68 -1.19
CA LEU A 220 9.80 -25.30 -0.98
C LEU A 220 9.96 -23.80 -0.67
N VAL A 221 9.12 -22.96 -1.24
CA VAL A 221 9.10 -21.52 -0.97
C VAL A 221 8.57 -21.27 0.44
N GLU A 222 7.50 -21.95 0.84
CA GLU A 222 6.91 -21.84 2.17
C GLU A 222 7.85 -22.35 3.26
N GLN A 223 8.51 -23.49 3.02
CA GLN A 223 9.53 -24.01 3.93
C GLN A 223 10.70 -23.05 4.12
N LEU A 224 11.20 -22.44 3.02
CA LEU A 224 12.28 -21.46 3.12
C LEU A 224 11.80 -20.17 3.79
N ALA A 225 10.59 -19.72 3.51
CA ALA A 225 10.00 -18.55 4.17
C ALA A 225 9.88 -18.80 5.69
N SER A 226 9.38 -19.97 6.10
CA SER A 226 9.29 -20.36 7.50
C SER A 226 10.65 -20.39 8.17
N ALA A 227 11.65 -21.04 7.56
CA ALA A 227 13.01 -21.13 8.11
C ALA A 227 13.68 -19.77 8.32
N LEU A 228 13.36 -18.79 7.47
CA LEU A 228 13.88 -17.42 7.53
C LEU A 228 12.97 -16.46 8.30
N LYS A 229 11.84 -16.90 8.84
CA LYS A 229 10.78 -16.06 9.42
C LYS A 229 10.34 -14.97 8.43
N ALA A 230 10.29 -15.32 7.15
CA ALA A 230 9.96 -14.48 6.02
C ALA A 230 8.48 -14.64 5.63
N ALA A 231 7.96 -13.70 4.83
CA ALA A 231 6.68 -13.88 4.17
C ALA A 231 6.83 -14.63 2.85
N PRO A 232 5.96 -15.61 2.57
CA PRO A 232 5.88 -16.20 1.24
C PRO A 232 5.23 -15.23 0.26
N GLY A 233 5.75 -15.18 -0.97
CA GLY A 233 5.25 -14.33 -2.04
C GLY A 233 5.20 -15.09 -3.37
N ALA A 234 4.51 -14.51 -4.35
CA ALA A 234 4.29 -15.16 -5.64
C ALA A 234 4.32 -14.19 -6.81
N SER A 235 4.74 -14.69 -7.97
CA SER A 235 4.48 -14.00 -9.21
C SER A 235 3.02 -14.17 -9.65
N ARG A 236 2.46 -13.18 -10.36
CA ARG A 236 1.10 -13.26 -10.91
C ARG A 236 0.85 -14.56 -11.69
N ALA A 237 1.87 -15.07 -12.39
CA ALA A 237 1.72 -16.24 -13.24
C ALA A 237 1.28 -17.51 -12.49
N ILE A 238 1.69 -17.68 -11.23
CA ILE A 238 1.29 -18.84 -10.42
C ILE A 238 0.02 -18.56 -9.60
N VAL A 239 -0.28 -17.31 -9.32
CA VAL A 239 -1.56 -16.90 -8.73
C VAL A 239 -2.69 -17.09 -9.75
N ASP A 240 -2.53 -16.62 -10.99
CA ASP A 240 -3.49 -16.82 -12.08
C ASP A 240 -3.69 -18.31 -12.41
N ALA A 241 -2.67 -19.14 -12.18
CA ALA A 241 -2.74 -20.61 -12.31
C ALA A 241 -3.43 -21.30 -11.11
N GLY A 242 -3.78 -20.57 -10.07
CA GLY A 242 -4.43 -21.10 -8.87
C GLY A 242 -3.52 -21.90 -7.94
N TRP A 243 -2.19 -21.76 -8.06
CA TRP A 243 -1.24 -22.46 -7.19
C TRP A 243 -1.24 -21.90 -5.77
N VAL A 244 -1.38 -20.59 -5.65
CA VAL A 244 -1.36 -19.85 -4.38
C VAL A 244 -2.41 -18.74 -4.39
N PRO A 245 -2.87 -18.28 -3.21
CA PRO A 245 -3.87 -17.24 -3.11
C PRO A 245 -3.37 -15.87 -3.61
N TYR A 246 -4.31 -15.00 -3.97
CA TYR A 246 -4.00 -13.65 -4.47
C TYR A 246 -3.26 -12.78 -3.43
N SER A 247 -3.47 -13.04 -2.14
CA SER A 247 -2.77 -12.37 -1.03
C SER A 247 -1.25 -12.47 -1.11
N TYR A 248 -0.71 -13.48 -1.81
CA TYR A 248 0.73 -13.70 -2.01
C TYR A 248 1.29 -12.95 -3.23
N GLN A 249 0.43 -12.37 -4.07
CA GLN A 249 0.89 -11.76 -5.32
C GLN A 249 1.73 -10.51 -5.08
N VAL A 250 2.98 -10.53 -5.57
CA VAL A 250 3.88 -9.37 -5.66
C VAL A 250 3.88 -8.82 -7.08
N GLY A 251 3.65 -7.52 -7.22
CA GLY A 251 3.70 -6.88 -8.53
C GLY A 251 2.80 -5.65 -8.64
N GLN A 252 2.71 -5.10 -9.83
CA GLN A 252 1.92 -3.90 -10.15
C GLN A 252 0.43 -4.03 -9.78
N THR A 253 -0.13 -5.23 -9.94
CA THR A 253 -1.54 -5.55 -9.64
C THR A 253 -1.72 -6.32 -8.35
N GLY A 254 -0.64 -6.65 -7.66
CA GLY A 254 -0.62 -7.29 -6.35
C GLY A 254 -0.10 -6.33 -5.27
N LYS A 255 0.55 -6.90 -4.26
CA LYS A 255 1.18 -6.11 -3.19
C LYS A 255 2.51 -5.51 -3.66
N VAL A 256 2.78 -4.29 -3.20
CA VAL A 256 4.09 -3.65 -3.30
C VAL A 256 4.84 -3.92 -2.01
N VAL A 257 6.03 -4.49 -2.12
CA VAL A 257 6.89 -4.87 -0.98
C VAL A 257 8.21 -4.11 -1.02
N LYS A 258 8.77 -3.84 0.16
CA LYS A 258 10.08 -3.19 0.33
C LYS A 258 10.87 -3.90 1.45
N PRO A 259 11.13 -5.22 1.31
CA PRO A 259 11.87 -5.96 2.33
C PRO A 259 13.37 -5.60 2.32
N ASP A 260 14.05 -5.94 3.40
CA ASP A 260 15.51 -5.92 3.45
C ASP A 260 16.10 -6.96 2.49
N VAL A 261 15.48 -8.15 2.41
CA VAL A 261 15.89 -9.21 1.48
C VAL A 261 14.69 -9.76 0.71
N TYR A 262 14.79 -9.77 -0.61
CA TYR A 262 13.84 -10.40 -1.51
C TYR A 262 14.47 -11.58 -2.24
N ILE A 263 13.99 -12.79 -1.99
CA ILE A 263 14.47 -14.01 -2.65
C ILE A 263 13.47 -14.38 -3.76
N ALA A 264 13.92 -14.35 -5.01
CA ALA A 264 13.12 -14.69 -6.20
C ALA A 264 13.50 -16.09 -6.71
N ALA A 265 12.63 -17.07 -6.47
CA ALA A 265 12.84 -18.46 -6.89
C ALA A 265 12.02 -18.78 -8.15
N GLY A 266 12.68 -19.03 -9.28
CA GLY A 266 12.02 -19.38 -10.54
C GLY A 266 11.15 -18.26 -11.13
N ILE A 267 11.47 -17.01 -10.86
CA ILE A 267 10.79 -15.81 -11.36
C ILE A 267 11.58 -15.25 -12.55
N SER A 268 10.92 -14.97 -13.66
CA SER A 268 11.56 -14.43 -14.86
C SER A 268 12.01 -12.98 -14.75
N GLY A 269 11.33 -12.16 -13.94
CA GLY A 269 11.63 -10.73 -13.83
C GLY A 269 10.87 -9.85 -14.83
N ALA A 270 9.63 -10.22 -15.17
CA ALA A 270 8.75 -9.33 -15.93
C ALA A 270 8.58 -7.97 -15.23
N THR A 271 8.54 -6.88 -16.01
CA THR A 271 8.48 -5.50 -15.51
C THR A 271 7.37 -5.29 -14.47
N GLN A 272 6.20 -5.91 -14.66
CA GLN A 272 5.07 -5.81 -13.74
C GLN A 272 5.38 -6.41 -12.36
N HIS A 273 6.17 -7.49 -12.32
CA HIS A 273 6.62 -8.07 -11.05
C HIS A 273 7.68 -7.19 -10.40
N LEU A 274 8.65 -6.69 -11.20
CA LEU A 274 9.73 -5.84 -10.70
C LEU A 274 9.21 -4.56 -10.05
N VAL A 275 8.15 -3.95 -10.60
CA VAL A 275 7.51 -2.76 -10.02
C VAL A 275 7.07 -3.01 -8.57
N GLY A 276 6.59 -4.20 -8.25
CA GLY A 276 6.11 -4.56 -6.90
C GLY A 276 7.22 -4.74 -5.86
N LYS A 277 8.50 -4.94 -6.29
CA LYS A 277 9.62 -5.21 -5.37
C LYS A 277 10.83 -4.27 -5.55
N LYS A 278 10.72 -3.25 -6.39
CA LYS A 278 11.84 -2.34 -6.73
C LYS A 278 12.48 -1.65 -5.51
N GLY A 279 11.75 -1.54 -4.41
CA GLY A 279 12.26 -0.96 -3.16
C GLY A 279 13.01 -1.92 -2.25
N SER A 280 13.17 -3.20 -2.61
CA SER A 280 13.93 -4.17 -1.81
C SER A 280 15.40 -3.74 -1.69
N LYS A 281 16.00 -3.86 -0.50
CA LYS A 281 17.40 -3.47 -0.28
C LYS A 281 18.37 -4.47 -0.91
N THR A 282 18.07 -5.77 -0.81
CA THR A 282 18.87 -6.85 -1.40
C THR A 282 17.95 -7.82 -2.14
N ILE A 283 18.30 -8.12 -3.38
CA ILE A 283 17.56 -9.05 -4.24
C ILE A 283 18.44 -10.25 -4.55
N ILE A 284 18.00 -11.43 -4.16
CA ILE A 284 18.63 -12.71 -4.49
C ILE A 284 17.75 -13.40 -5.52
N ALA A 285 18.30 -13.73 -6.69
CA ALA A 285 17.57 -14.41 -7.76
C ALA A 285 18.12 -15.80 -8.02
N ILE A 286 17.21 -16.78 -8.13
CA ILE A 286 17.52 -18.16 -8.50
C ILE A 286 16.71 -18.50 -9.75
N ASN A 287 17.38 -18.74 -10.86
CA ASN A 287 16.73 -19.12 -12.12
C ASN A 287 17.66 -20.01 -12.94
N LYS A 288 17.09 -21.01 -13.64
CA LYS A 288 17.85 -21.87 -14.54
C LYS A 288 18.26 -21.19 -15.86
N ASP A 289 17.51 -20.15 -16.26
CA ASP A 289 17.79 -19.34 -17.44
C ASP A 289 18.71 -18.19 -17.06
N ALA A 290 19.97 -18.25 -17.52
CA ALA A 290 20.98 -17.24 -17.26
C ALA A 290 20.65 -15.86 -17.85
N GLU A 291 19.78 -15.81 -18.87
CA GLU A 291 19.34 -14.58 -19.54
C GLU A 291 18.04 -14.03 -18.95
N ALA A 292 17.52 -14.63 -17.88
CA ALA A 292 16.30 -14.15 -17.23
C ALA A 292 16.45 -12.69 -16.78
N PRO A 293 15.51 -11.79 -17.14
CA PRO A 293 15.57 -10.36 -16.78
C PRO A 293 15.71 -10.08 -15.29
N ILE A 294 15.35 -11.05 -14.41
CA ILE A 294 15.48 -10.92 -12.96
C ILE A 294 16.93 -10.69 -12.54
N PHE A 295 17.90 -11.26 -13.27
CA PHE A 295 19.32 -11.09 -12.97
C PHE A 295 19.83 -9.67 -13.23
N GLY A 296 19.16 -8.90 -14.11
CA GLY A 296 19.47 -7.51 -14.36
C GLY A 296 19.19 -6.56 -13.16
N VAL A 297 18.48 -7.04 -12.14
CA VAL A 297 18.14 -6.28 -10.93
C VAL A 297 18.54 -7.01 -9.64
N ALA A 298 19.16 -8.18 -9.75
CA ALA A 298 19.59 -8.95 -8.60
C ALA A 298 20.98 -8.50 -8.11
N ASP A 299 21.13 -8.39 -6.79
CA ASP A 299 22.42 -8.17 -6.13
C ASP A 299 23.23 -9.48 -6.09
N LEU A 300 22.52 -10.62 -5.97
CA LEU A 300 23.10 -11.96 -6.03
C LEU A 300 22.26 -12.85 -6.96
N GLY A 301 22.87 -13.36 -8.02
CA GLY A 301 22.26 -14.29 -8.96
C GLY A 301 22.82 -15.69 -8.83
N ILE A 302 21.93 -16.69 -8.75
CA ILE A 302 22.28 -18.10 -8.78
C ILE A 302 21.67 -18.70 -10.05
N VAL A 303 22.50 -19.01 -11.05
CA VAL A 303 22.06 -19.73 -12.23
C VAL A 303 21.98 -21.22 -11.89
N GLY A 304 20.76 -21.71 -11.67
CA GLY A 304 20.54 -23.09 -11.22
C GLY A 304 19.08 -23.47 -11.14
N ASP A 305 18.88 -24.76 -10.94
CA ASP A 305 17.55 -25.34 -10.75
C ASP A 305 17.07 -25.10 -9.32
N VAL A 306 15.92 -24.45 -9.16
CA VAL A 306 15.31 -24.17 -7.84
C VAL A 306 15.10 -25.42 -7.01
N HIS A 307 14.79 -26.56 -7.66
CA HIS A 307 14.59 -27.85 -6.99
C HIS A 307 15.87 -28.47 -6.45
N LYS A 308 17.04 -27.93 -6.81
CA LYS A 308 18.34 -28.31 -6.24
C LYS A 308 18.84 -27.27 -5.26
N VAL A 309 18.69 -26.00 -5.59
CA VAL A 309 19.23 -24.88 -4.79
C VAL A 309 18.46 -24.70 -3.50
N LEU A 310 17.10 -24.70 -3.53
CA LEU A 310 16.30 -24.47 -2.32
C LEU A 310 16.49 -25.55 -1.25
N PRO A 311 16.46 -26.87 -1.56
CA PRO A 311 16.75 -27.91 -0.56
C PRO A 311 18.14 -27.78 0.07
N GLN A 312 19.18 -27.51 -0.73
CA GLN A 312 20.53 -27.31 -0.21
C GLN A 312 20.62 -26.08 0.72
N LEU A 313 19.90 -25.01 0.38
CA LEU A 313 19.82 -23.84 1.24
C LEU A 313 19.10 -24.15 2.56
N LEU A 314 18.00 -24.89 2.51
CA LEU A 314 17.29 -25.36 3.71
C LEU A 314 18.16 -26.23 4.61
N GLU A 315 18.89 -27.20 4.02
CA GLU A 315 19.86 -28.03 4.78
C GLU A 315 20.95 -27.19 5.44
N ALA A 316 21.51 -26.21 4.71
CA ALA A 316 22.54 -25.32 5.24
C ALA A 316 22.02 -24.41 6.37
N LEU A 317 20.77 -23.98 6.30
CA LEU A 317 20.11 -23.19 7.37
C LEU A 317 19.83 -24.06 8.62
N ALA A 318 19.40 -25.31 8.41
CA ALA A 318 19.13 -26.24 9.53
C ALA A 318 20.39 -26.69 10.27
N ALA A 319 21.56 -26.60 9.63
CA ALA A 319 22.86 -26.96 10.23
C ALA A 319 23.48 -25.82 11.06
N ARG A 320 22.87 -24.64 11.12
CA ARG A 320 23.31 -23.48 11.92
C ARG A 320 22.59 -23.39 13.25
#